data_aa22e271f4d73617466a78a1b6e393ad
#
_entry.id   aa22e271f4d73617466a78a1b6e393ad
#
_cell.length_a   1.000
_cell.length_b   1.000
_cell.length_c   1.000
_cell.angle_alpha   90.00
_cell.angle_beta   90.00
_cell.angle_gamma   90.00
#
_symmetry.space_group_name_H-M   'P 1'
#
loop_
_entity.id
_entity.type
_entity.pdbx_description
1 polymer ?
#
loop_
_entity_poly.entity_id
_entity_poly.type
_entity_poly.pdbx_seq_one_letter_code
_entity_poly.pdbx_strand_id
1 'polypeptide(L)'
;MDLVTTTEQTPRAPRRDAAANREALMAAAVRLLNVDAAVPLEAIAAEAGLSRRSVYGHFATRDDLVREVTLRGAARIGVAALPDPVDDPVVQLAALGARLWSEVEHVRVLAQLTVRGPLAAEVGGALAPLRAFLRETVRRGVADGRMRDDIAVDTLARLVEGAALTVLDEATARDLDSAEGHRLVMLAVLAMVGLGWREAYELVRTTPELAVAPPPGPQPPPADPRPAATRPTVTPEPAA
;
A
#
# COMPACT_ATOMS: atom_id res chain seq x y z
N MET A 1 8.14 -37.39 51.26
CA MET A 1 8.75 -37.63 49.93
C MET A 1 8.00 -36.76 48.97
N ASP A 2 8.38 -35.45 48.97
CA ASP A 2 7.66 -34.40 48.26
C ASP A 2 8.23 -34.26 46.86
N LEU A 3 7.37 -34.53 45.87
CA LEU A 3 7.68 -34.31 44.47
C LEU A 3 7.46 -32.82 44.15
N VAL A 4 8.56 -32.07 44.06
CA VAL A 4 8.57 -30.70 43.56
C VAL A 4 8.40 -30.78 42.03
N THR A 5 7.21 -30.41 41.52
CA THR A 5 6.96 -30.27 40.11
C THR A 5 7.55 -28.94 39.65
N THR A 6 8.74 -29.00 39.05
CA THR A 6 9.35 -27.86 38.39
C THR A 6 8.65 -27.61 37.08
N THR A 7 7.83 -26.57 37.01
CA THR A 7 7.25 -26.10 35.76
C THR A 7 8.34 -25.43 34.95
N GLU A 8 8.82 -26.09 33.90
CA GLU A 8 9.72 -25.51 32.92
C GLU A 8 8.97 -24.40 32.14
N GLN A 9 9.23 -23.17 32.47
CA GLN A 9 8.85 -22.01 31.65
C GLN A 9 9.76 -21.95 30.42
N THR A 10 9.21 -22.30 29.29
CA THR A 10 9.86 -22.20 27.97
C THR A 10 10.18 -20.72 27.65
N PRO A 11 11.45 -20.35 27.36
CA PRO A 11 11.81 -18.97 27.02
C PRO A 11 11.39 -18.64 25.59
N ARG A 12 10.15 -18.15 25.40
CA ARG A 12 9.56 -17.83 24.10
C ARG A 12 9.48 -16.34 23.77
N ALA A 13 9.99 -15.46 24.60
CA ALA A 13 9.63 -14.05 24.57
C ALA A 13 10.55 -13.09 23.77
N PRO A 14 11.87 -12.98 23.91
CA PRO A 14 12.59 -11.76 23.50
C PRO A 14 12.62 -11.50 21.98
N ARG A 15 12.70 -12.53 21.14
CA ARG A 15 12.80 -12.35 19.67
C ARG A 15 11.44 -12.06 19.03
N ARG A 16 10.36 -12.65 19.53
CA ARG A 16 8.99 -12.36 19.04
C ARG A 16 8.56 -10.95 19.40
N ASP A 17 8.86 -10.52 20.63
CA ASP A 17 8.53 -9.18 21.09
C ASP A 17 9.32 -8.11 20.33
N ALA A 18 10.60 -8.37 20.02
CA ALA A 18 11.42 -7.47 19.21
C ALA A 18 10.88 -7.34 17.77
N ALA A 19 10.45 -8.44 17.15
CA ALA A 19 9.84 -8.40 15.82
C ALA A 19 8.50 -7.65 15.85
N ALA A 20 7.64 -7.92 16.82
CA ALA A 20 6.37 -7.23 17.00
C ALA A 20 6.55 -5.72 17.22
N ASN A 21 7.53 -5.33 18.05
CA ASN A 21 7.86 -3.93 18.30
C ASN A 21 8.37 -3.23 17.03
N ARG A 22 9.18 -3.92 16.22
CA ARG A 22 9.65 -3.38 14.94
C ARG A 22 8.48 -3.14 13.96
N GLU A 23 7.56 -4.08 13.84
CA GLU A 23 6.36 -3.92 13.01
C GLU A 23 5.45 -2.80 13.53
N ALA A 24 5.29 -2.67 14.85
CA ALA A 24 4.53 -1.56 15.43
C ALA A 24 5.14 -0.19 15.10
N LEU A 25 6.49 -0.07 15.17
CA LEU A 25 7.20 1.14 14.74
C LEU A 25 7.00 1.44 13.26
N MET A 26 7.09 0.43 12.39
CA MET A 26 6.87 0.59 10.96
C MET A 26 5.44 1.06 10.67
N ALA A 27 4.44 0.45 11.31
CA ALA A 27 3.04 0.84 11.15
C ALA A 27 2.76 2.28 11.65
N ALA A 28 3.31 2.64 12.81
CA ALA A 28 3.23 4.00 13.35
C ALA A 28 3.90 5.02 12.41
N ALA A 29 5.07 4.68 11.87
CA ALA A 29 5.80 5.52 10.93
C ALA A 29 4.99 5.77 9.65
N VAL A 30 4.36 4.75 9.05
CA VAL A 30 3.49 4.92 7.87
C VAL A 30 2.39 5.92 8.15
N ARG A 31 1.68 5.80 9.28
CA ARG A 31 0.59 6.72 9.64
C ARG A 31 1.07 8.15 9.81
N LEU A 32 2.12 8.36 10.61
CA LEU A 32 2.58 9.70 10.96
C LEU A 32 3.30 10.40 9.81
N LEU A 33 4.14 9.70 9.04
CA LEU A 33 4.82 10.24 7.85
C LEU A 33 3.85 10.64 6.74
N ASN A 34 2.67 10.00 6.68
CA ASN A 34 1.64 10.40 5.73
C ASN A 34 0.92 11.71 6.11
N VAL A 35 1.05 12.15 7.36
CA VAL A 35 0.51 13.44 7.85
C VAL A 35 1.61 14.51 7.87
N ASP A 36 2.77 14.17 8.43
CA ASP A 36 3.93 15.05 8.55
C ASP A 36 5.22 14.31 8.17
N ALA A 37 5.76 14.68 7.02
CA ALA A 37 7.04 14.15 6.53
C ALA A 37 8.23 14.40 7.47
N ALA A 38 8.15 15.39 8.37
CA ALA A 38 9.21 15.75 9.29
C ALA A 38 9.06 15.16 10.70
N VAL A 39 8.03 14.33 10.95
CA VAL A 39 7.75 13.74 12.27
C VAL A 39 9.00 13.15 12.90
N PRO A 40 9.31 13.47 14.19
CA PRO A 40 10.50 12.96 14.87
C PRO A 40 10.36 11.50 15.29
N LEU A 41 11.51 10.80 15.43
CA LEU A 41 11.57 9.39 15.80
C LEU A 41 10.88 9.09 17.15
N GLU A 42 10.97 10.00 18.09
CA GLU A 42 10.36 9.91 19.42
C GLU A 42 8.82 9.92 19.34
N ALA A 43 8.25 10.71 18.44
CA ALA A 43 6.80 10.73 18.23
C ALA A 43 6.31 9.41 17.62
N ILE A 44 7.08 8.83 16.68
CA ILE A 44 6.80 7.52 16.12
C ILE A 44 6.87 6.43 17.21
N ALA A 45 7.87 6.50 18.09
CA ALA A 45 7.99 5.56 19.22
C ALA A 45 6.78 5.65 20.17
N ALA A 46 6.36 6.87 20.52
CA ALA A 46 5.21 7.10 21.38
C ALA A 46 3.91 6.56 20.76
N GLU A 47 3.69 6.80 19.46
CA GLU A 47 2.57 6.26 18.70
C GLU A 47 2.57 4.72 18.67
N ALA A 48 3.75 4.10 18.61
CA ALA A 48 3.92 2.64 18.68
C ALA A 48 3.80 2.07 20.09
N GLY A 49 3.61 2.90 21.12
CA GLY A 49 3.58 2.48 22.53
C GLY A 49 4.94 2.04 23.08
N LEU A 50 6.04 2.51 22.47
CA LEU A 50 7.40 2.10 22.83
C LEU A 50 8.19 3.22 23.50
N SER A 51 9.10 2.83 24.40
CA SER A 51 10.01 3.79 25.03
C SER A 51 11.07 4.28 24.05
N ARG A 52 11.63 5.48 24.33
CA ARG A 52 12.78 6.03 23.59
C ARG A 52 13.95 5.02 23.53
N ARG A 53 14.25 4.34 24.61
CA ARG A 53 15.31 3.31 24.64
C ARG A 53 15.01 2.15 23.68
N SER A 54 13.74 1.73 23.60
CA SER A 54 13.33 0.63 22.73
C SER A 54 13.48 0.99 21.27
N VAL A 55 13.07 2.19 20.85
CA VAL A 55 13.16 2.59 19.44
C VAL A 55 14.61 2.66 18.96
N TYR A 56 15.53 3.19 19.76
CA TYR A 56 16.95 3.24 19.41
C TYR A 56 17.61 1.84 19.40
N GLY A 57 17.00 0.84 20.02
CA GLY A 57 17.39 -0.57 19.89
C GLY A 57 16.99 -1.19 18.55
N HIS A 58 16.02 -0.60 17.84
CA HIS A 58 15.54 -1.07 16.52
C HIS A 58 16.08 -0.25 15.35
N PHE A 59 16.16 1.08 15.52
CA PHE A 59 16.61 2.03 14.51
C PHE A 59 17.59 3.02 15.13
N ALA A 60 18.80 3.09 14.57
CA ALA A 60 19.82 4.00 15.10
C ALA A 60 19.45 5.48 14.86
N THR A 61 18.81 5.75 13.74
CA THR A 61 18.38 7.09 13.35
C THR A 61 16.94 7.09 12.82
N ARG A 62 16.34 8.29 12.73
CA ARG A 62 15.08 8.49 12.06
C ARG A 62 15.15 8.08 10.58
N ASP A 63 16.25 8.42 9.93
CA ASP A 63 16.45 8.17 8.50
C ASP A 63 16.54 6.66 8.20
N ASP A 64 17.08 5.86 9.11
CA ASP A 64 17.08 4.39 8.99
C ASP A 64 15.64 3.84 8.99
N LEU A 65 14.79 4.34 9.88
CA LEU A 65 13.37 3.96 9.93
C LEU A 65 12.64 4.40 8.67
N VAL A 66 12.80 5.66 8.25
CA VAL A 66 12.17 6.21 7.03
C VAL A 66 12.59 5.41 5.80
N ARG A 67 13.89 5.11 5.69
CA ARG A 67 14.43 4.30 4.59
C ARG A 67 13.78 2.92 4.53
N GLU A 68 13.69 2.22 5.66
CA GLU A 68 13.08 0.90 5.69
C GLU A 68 11.58 0.93 5.36
N VAL A 69 10.83 1.87 5.93
CA VAL A 69 9.41 2.08 5.62
C VAL A 69 9.22 2.32 4.11
N THR A 70 10.03 3.20 3.56
CA THR A 70 9.97 3.60 2.14
C THR A 70 10.26 2.42 1.22
N LEU A 71 11.37 1.70 1.45
CA LEU A 71 11.77 0.57 0.58
C LEU A 71 10.79 -0.61 0.71
N ARG A 72 10.33 -0.93 1.92
CA ARG A 72 9.36 -2.00 2.14
C ARG A 72 8.00 -1.66 1.52
N GLY A 73 7.55 -0.41 1.65
CA GLY A 73 6.35 0.09 1.00
C GLY A 73 6.44 0.00 -0.52
N ALA A 74 7.54 0.47 -1.12
CA ALA A 74 7.78 0.40 -2.55
C ALA A 74 7.82 -1.05 -3.07
N ALA A 75 8.49 -1.97 -2.37
CA ALA A 75 8.55 -3.38 -2.74
C ALA A 75 7.17 -4.04 -2.70
N ARG A 76 6.35 -3.72 -1.68
CA ARG A 76 4.96 -4.20 -1.58
C ARG A 76 4.12 -3.69 -2.77
N ILE A 77 4.16 -2.39 -3.05
CA ILE A 77 3.41 -1.77 -4.15
C ILE A 77 3.88 -2.32 -5.50
N GLY A 78 5.19 -2.53 -5.67
CA GLY A 78 5.77 -3.07 -6.90
C GLY A 78 5.21 -4.43 -7.32
N VAL A 79 4.60 -5.17 -6.39
CA VAL A 79 3.96 -6.47 -6.65
C VAL A 79 2.44 -6.36 -6.54
N ALA A 80 1.91 -5.71 -5.51
CA ALA A 80 0.46 -5.64 -5.23
C ALA A 80 -0.31 -4.84 -6.31
N ALA A 81 0.34 -3.86 -6.94
CA ALA A 81 -0.27 -3.05 -7.99
C ALA A 81 -0.34 -3.76 -9.35
N LEU A 82 0.26 -4.94 -9.52
CA LEU A 82 0.17 -5.67 -10.78
C LEU A 82 -1.26 -6.21 -10.97
N PRO A 83 -1.97 -5.80 -12.04
CA PRO A 83 -3.30 -6.32 -12.31
C PRO A 83 -3.22 -7.74 -12.91
N ASP A 84 -4.34 -8.44 -12.88
CA ASP A 84 -4.47 -9.70 -13.59
C ASP A 84 -4.26 -9.46 -15.11
N PRO A 85 -3.71 -10.44 -15.84
CA PRO A 85 -3.51 -10.31 -17.27
C PRO A 85 -4.84 -10.10 -18.02
N VAL A 86 -4.85 -9.10 -18.93
CA VAL A 86 -5.95 -8.82 -19.84
C VAL A 86 -5.39 -8.81 -21.26
N ASP A 87 -6.17 -9.31 -22.24
CA ASP A 87 -5.71 -9.41 -23.62
C ASP A 87 -5.50 -8.03 -24.26
N ASP A 88 -6.42 -7.08 -24.05
CA ASP A 88 -6.30 -5.73 -24.56
C ASP A 88 -5.25 -4.91 -23.77
N PRO A 89 -4.13 -4.50 -24.41
CA PRO A 89 -3.07 -3.76 -23.71
C PRO A 89 -3.50 -2.37 -23.24
N VAL A 90 -4.53 -1.77 -23.84
CA VAL A 90 -5.07 -0.47 -23.42
C VAL A 90 -5.85 -0.62 -22.12
N VAL A 91 -6.70 -1.64 -22.03
CA VAL A 91 -7.42 -1.99 -20.79
C VAL A 91 -6.41 -2.40 -19.70
N GLN A 92 -5.39 -3.20 -20.07
CA GLN A 92 -4.34 -3.59 -19.16
C GLN A 92 -3.60 -2.39 -18.55
N LEU A 93 -3.29 -1.37 -19.35
CA LEU A 93 -2.66 -0.14 -18.88
C LEU A 93 -3.56 0.63 -17.91
N ALA A 94 -4.83 0.80 -18.26
CA ALA A 94 -5.80 1.46 -17.38
C ALA A 94 -5.96 0.72 -16.05
N ALA A 95 -6.06 -0.62 -16.08
CA ALA A 95 -6.12 -1.46 -14.90
C ALA A 95 -4.87 -1.35 -14.01
N LEU A 96 -3.68 -1.23 -14.61
CA LEU A 96 -2.45 -0.96 -13.87
C LEU A 96 -2.52 0.38 -13.14
N GLY A 97 -2.98 1.44 -13.81
CA GLY A 97 -3.18 2.76 -13.19
C GLY A 97 -4.17 2.71 -12.03
N ALA A 98 -5.30 2.04 -12.23
CA ALA A 98 -6.34 1.85 -11.23
C ALA A 98 -5.83 1.10 -9.98
N ARG A 99 -5.15 -0.02 -10.18
CA ARG A 99 -4.55 -0.81 -9.09
C ARG A 99 -3.48 -0.03 -8.34
N LEU A 100 -2.60 0.65 -9.07
CA LEU A 100 -1.58 1.50 -8.44
C LEU A 100 -2.20 2.59 -7.58
N TRP A 101 -3.27 3.24 -8.05
CA TRP A 101 -4.01 4.22 -7.26
C TRP A 101 -4.56 3.62 -5.97
N SER A 102 -5.26 2.49 -6.03
CA SER A 102 -5.81 1.81 -4.85
C SER A 102 -4.73 1.46 -3.80
N GLU A 103 -3.49 1.19 -4.24
CA GLU A 103 -2.38 0.89 -3.32
C GLU A 103 -1.78 2.13 -2.66
N VAL A 104 -1.90 3.32 -3.27
CA VAL A 104 -1.23 4.54 -2.78
C VAL A 104 -2.17 5.61 -2.25
N GLU A 105 -3.47 5.58 -2.55
CA GLU A 105 -4.43 6.64 -2.22
C GLU A 105 -4.49 7.02 -0.73
N HIS A 106 -4.30 6.05 0.16
CA HIS A 106 -4.32 6.24 1.62
C HIS A 106 -2.94 6.59 2.22
N VAL A 107 -1.88 6.63 1.39
CA VAL A 107 -0.50 6.96 1.78
C VAL A 107 0.14 7.97 0.83
N ARG A 108 -0.65 8.86 0.23
CA ARG A 108 -0.24 9.78 -0.85
C ARG A 108 1.02 10.59 -0.51
N VAL A 109 1.08 11.18 0.68
CA VAL A 109 2.23 11.99 1.12
C VAL A 109 3.48 11.13 1.23
N LEU A 110 3.37 9.95 1.84
CA LEU A 110 4.50 9.01 1.94
C LEU A 110 4.91 8.48 0.56
N ALA A 111 3.96 8.23 -0.34
CA ALA A 111 4.25 7.80 -1.71
C ALA A 111 5.03 8.88 -2.49
N GLN A 112 4.68 10.17 -2.36
CA GLN A 112 5.42 11.28 -2.95
C GLN A 112 6.85 11.36 -2.40
N LEU A 113 7.03 11.27 -1.07
CA LEU A 113 8.35 11.22 -0.44
C LEU A 113 9.19 10.06 -0.97
N THR A 114 8.55 8.92 -1.22
CA THR A 114 9.17 7.71 -1.73
C THR A 114 9.74 7.90 -3.12
N VAL A 115 8.96 8.45 -4.06
CA VAL A 115 9.35 8.53 -5.48
C VAL A 115 10.14 9.80 -5.83
N ARG A 116 10.03 10.87 -5.04
CA ARG A 116 10.70 12.16 -5.29
C ARG A 116 11.76 12.53 -4.26
N GLY A 117 11.86 11.74 -3.19
CA GLY A 117 12.79 11.98 -2.09
C GLY A 117 14.23 11.50 -2.38
N PRO A 118 15.12 11.63 -1.40
CA PRO A 118 16.53 11.24 -1.51
C PRO A 118 16.75 9.74 -1.79
N LEU A 119 15.74 8.91 -1.51
CA LEU A 119 15.77 7.45 -1.72
C LEU A 119 15.26 7.01 -3.10
N ALA A 120 14.95 7.95 -4.01
CA ALA A 120 14.34 7.64 -5.30
C ALA A 120 15.12 6.60 -6.13
N ALA A 121 16.45 6.60 -6.06
CA ALA A 121 17.29 5.61 -6.75
C ALA A 121 17.11 4.19 -6.18
N GLU A 122 17.07 4.04 -4.86
CA GLU A 122 16.87 2.76 -4.17
C GLU A 122 15.45 2.24 -4.40
N VAL A 123 14.46 3.11 -4.29
CA VAL A 123 13.06 2.86 -4.62
C VAL A 123 12.90 2.39 -6.06
N GLY A 124 13.69 2.95 -6.98
CA GLY A 124 13.72 2.55 -8.38
C GLY A 124 13.96 1.05 -8.57
N GLY A 125 14.84 0.45 -7.77
CA GLY A 125 15.07 -0.99 -7.73
C GLY A 125 13.88 -1.78 -7.20
N ALA A 126 13.23 -1.30 -6.14
CA ALA A 126 12.06 -1.93 -5.55
C ALA A 126 10.84 -1.91 -6.49
N LEU A 127 10.70 -0.89 -7.34
CA LEU A 127 9.64 -0.76 -8.33
C LEU A 127 9.98 -1.42 -9.69
N ALA A 128 11.12 -2.10 -9.82
CA ALA A 128 11.53 -2.72 -11.08
C ALA A 128 10.48 -3.70 -11.67
N PRO A 129 9.80 -4.56 -10.90
CA PRO A 129 8.75 -5.43 -11.45
C PRO A 129 7.60 -4.64 -12.08
N LEU A 130 7.12 -3.58 -11.41
CA LEU A 130 6.06 -2.70 -11.90
C LEU A 130 6.47 -2.01 -13.22
N ARG A 131 7.69 -1.48 -13.28
CA ARG A 131 8.23 -0.83 -14.48
C ARG A 131 8.43 -1.80 -15.63
N ALA A 132 8.86 -3.04 -15.35
CA ALA A 132 8.96 -4.08 -16.36
C ALA A 132 7.59 -4.44 -16.95
N PHE A 133 6.57 -4.59 -16.10
CA PHE A 133 5.21 -4.85 -16.51
C PHE A 133 4.63 -3.69 -17.35
N LEU A 134 4.80 -2.44 -16.90
CA LEU A 134 4.40 -1.25 -17.66
C LEU A 134 5.02 -1.21 -19.06
N ARG A 135 6.34 -1.42 -19.14
CA ARG A 135 7.07 -1.41 -20.42
C ARG A 135 6.56 -2.50 -21.35
N GLU A 136 6.34 -3.70 -20.85
CA GLU A 136 5.82 -4.81 -21.64
C GLU A 136 4.40 -4.55 -22.15
N THR A 137 3.54 -3.96 -21.31
CA THR A 137 2.18 -3.55 -21.70
C THR A 137 2.21 -2.51 -22.81
N VAL A 138 3.05 -1.49 -22.69
CA VAL A 138 3.23 -0.45 -23.72
C VAL A 138 3.80 -1.08 -25.01
N ARG A 139 4.81 -1.97 -24.91
CA ARG A 139 5.40 -2.65 -26.06
C ARG A 139 4.34 -3.46 -26.84
N ARG A 140 3.48 -4.19 -26.15
CA ARG A 140 2.36 -4.92 -26.75
C ARG A 140 1.40 -3.97 -27.44
N GLY A 141 0.99 -2.90 -26.76
CA GLY A 141 0.03 -1.93 -27.29
C GLY A 141 0.55 -1.22 -28.56
N VAL A 142 1.84 -0.91 -28.63
CA VAL A 142 2.48 -0.37 -29.84
C VAL A 142 2.51 -1.42 -30.95
N ALA A 143 2.92 -2.65 -30.65
CA ALA A 143 2.99 -3.73 -31.63
C ALA A 143 1.62 -4.09 -32.23
N ASP A 144 0.55 -3.99 -31.44
CA ASP A 144 -0.82 -4.27 -31.85
C ASP A 144 -1.51 -3.05 -32.55
N GLY A 145 -0.79 -1.92 -32.70
CA GLY A 145 -1.35 -0.67 -33.25
C GLY A 145 -2.44 -0.03 -32.37
N ARG A 146 -2.51 -0.41 -31.10
CA ARG A 146 -3.49 0.11 -30.13
C ARG A 146 -2.97 1.33 -29.36
N MET A 147 -1.66 1.56 -29.37
CA MET A 147 -0.99 2.70 -28.78
C MET A 147 -0.12 3.39 -29.82
N ARG A 148 0.18 4.68 -29.59
CA ARG A 148 1.02 5.50 -30.48
C ARG A 148 2.40 4.87 -30.66
N ASP A 149 2.96 4.95 -31.87
CA ASP A 149 4.24 4.40 -32.27
C ASP A 149 5.32 5.44 -32.62
N ASP A 150 4.95 6.73 -32.55
CA ASP A 150 5.83 7.86 -32.84
C ASP A 150 6.83 8.19 -31.71
N ILE A 151 6.71 7.50 -30.57
CA ILE A 151 7.61 7.61 -29.41
C ILE A 151 8.19 6.23 -29.09
N ALA A 152 9.50 6.16 -28.87
CA ALA A 152 10.15 4.92 -28.45
C ALA A 152 9.52 4.34 -27.17
N VAL A 153 9.27 3.03 -27.14
CA VAL A 153 8.57 2.29 -26.05
C VAL A 153 9.10 2.65 -24.65
N ASP A 154 10.43 2.66 -24.47
CA ASP A 154 11.03 3.00 -23.17
C ASP A 154 10.75 4.45 -22.74
N THR A 155 10.69 5.36 -23.69
CA THR A 155 10.37 6.77 -23.43
C THR A 155 8.88 6.91 -23.11
N LEU A 156 8.03 6.25 -23.91
CA LEU A 156 6.59 6.27 -23.69
C LEU A 156 6.21 5.69 -22.32
N ALA A 157 6.81 4.57 -21.92
CA ALA A 157 6.61 3.98 -20.59
C ALA A 157 6.99 4.95 -19.45
N ARG A 158 8.12 5.68 -19.58
CA ARG A 158 8.51 6.72 -18.61
C ARG A 158 7.55 7.90 -18.57
N LEU A 159 7.02 8.32 -19.72
CA LEU A 159 6.01 9.37 -19.78
C LEU A 159 4.69 8.95 -19.12
N VAL A 160 4.28 7.71 -19.31
CA VAL A 160 3.11 7.12 -18.63
C VAL A 160 3.32 7.10 -17.11
N GLU A 161 4.49 6.63 -16.62
CA GLU A 161 4.85 6.69 -15.20
C GLU A 161 4.78 8.14 -14.69
N GLY A 162 5.35 9.10 -15.43
CA GLY A 162 5.30 10.52 -15.10
C GLY A 162 3.88 11.08 -15.00
N ALA A 163 2.98 10.68 -15.91
CA ALA A 163 1.57 11.08 -15.87
C ALA A 163 0.86 10.56 -14.61
N ALA A 164 1.09 9.30 -14.22
CA ALA A 164 0.53 8.75 -12.99
C ALA A 164 1.04 9.49 -11.74
N LEU A 165 2.33 9.82 -11.69
CA LEU A 165 2.92 10.60 -10.60
C LEU A 165 2.37 12.03 -10.53
N THR A 166 2.07 12.65 -11.68
CA THR A 166 1.43 13.97 -11.73
C THR A 166 0.03 13.94 -11.15
N VAL A 167 -0.74 12.88 -11.42
CA VAL A 167 -2.06 12.69 -10.79
C VAL A 167 -1.94 12.52 -9.27
N LEU A 168 -0.94 11.79 -8.79
CA LEU A 168 -0.68 11.65 -7.35
C LEU A 168 -0.36 13.01 -6.70
N ASP A 169 0.46 13.84 -7.36
CA ASP A 169 0.79 15.19 -6.88
C ASP A 169 -0.47 16.08 -6.80
N GLU A 170 -1.27 16.10 -7.86
CA GLU A 170 -2.49 16.88 -7.93
C GLU A 170 -3.52 16.43 -6.90
N ALA A 171 -3.70 15.12 -6.76
CA ALA A 171 -4.61 14.55 -5.78
C ALA A 171 -4.22 14.86 -4.34
N THR A 172 -2.92 14.92 -4.04
CA THR A 172 -2.41 15.29 -2.72
C THR A 172 -2.56 16.80 -2.47
N ALA A 173 -2.25 17.63 -3.49
CA ALA A 173 -2.31 19.07 -3.36
C ALA A 173 -3.76 19.60 -3.20
N ARG A 174 -4.73 18.94 -3.80
CA ARG A 174 -6.15 19.36 -3.81
C ARG A 174 -7.07 18.48 -2.98
N ASP A 175 -6.51 17.49 -2.29
CA ASP A 175 -7.26 16.51 -1.50
C ASP A 175 -8.42 15.88 -2.29
N LEU A 176 -8.13 15.43 -3.53
CA LEU A 176 -9.11 14.77 -4.36
C LEU A 176 -9.64 13.50 -3.68
N ASP A 177 -10.92 13.22 -3.87
CA ASP A 177 -11.49 11.97 -3.38
C ASP A 177 -10.92 10.75 -4.14
N SER A 178 -11.11 9.57 -3.55
CA SER A 178 -10.60 8.32 -4.10
C SER A 178 -11.13 8.01 -5.50
N ALA A 179 -12.42 8.22 -5.74
CA ALA A 179 -13.05 7.92 -7.03
C ALA A 179 -12.56 8.85 -8.14
N GLU A 180 -12.37 10.13 -7.82
CA GLU A 180 -11.83 11.10 -8.77
C GLU A 180 -10.36 10.81 -9.10
N GLY A 181 -9.52 10.54 -8.10
CA GLY A 181 -8.13 10.17 -8.30
C GLY A 181 -7.98 8.88 -9.11
N HIS A 182 -8.79 7.87 -8.81
CA HIS A 182 -8.84 6.61 -9.53
C HIS A 182 -9.21 6.84 -11.02
N ARG A 183 -10.23 7.64 -11.29
CA ARG A 183 -10.63 7.99 -12.66
C ARG A 183 -9.56 8.79 -13.38
N LEU A 184 -8.96 9.78 -12.73
CA LEU A 184 -7.95 10.65 -13.32
C LEU A 184 -6.69 9.90 -13.73
N VAL A 185 -6.20 8.96 -12.90
CA VAL A 185 -4.99 8.20 -13.23
C VAL A 185 -5.20 7.37 -14.48
N MET A 186 -6.36 6.70 -14.64
CA MET A 186 -6.68 5.95 -15.84
C MET A 186 -6.72 6.84 -17.08
N LEU A 187 -7.43 7.98 -17.01
CA LEU A 187 -7.52 8.91 -18.14
C LEU A 187 -6.16 9.51 -18.52
N ALA A 188 -5.31 9.83 -17.53
CA ALA A 188 -3.98 10.40 -17.77
C ALA A 188 -3.05 9.40 -18.48
N VAL A 189 -3.00 8.14 -18.02
CA VAL A 189 -2.14 7.13 -18.66
C VAL A 189 -2.63 6.76 -20.05
N LEU A 190 -3.95 6.73 -20.29
CA LEU A 190 -4.54 6.48 -21.62
C LEU A 190 -4.26 7.61 -22.59
N ALA A 191 -4.35 8.87 -22.16
CA ALA A 191 -4.02 10.03 -22.98
C ALA A 191 -2.53 10.01 -23.40
N MET A 192 -1.63 9.57 -22.52
CA MET A 192 -0.20 9.46 -22.83
C MET A 192 0.07 8.50 -23.98
N VAL A 193 -0.66 7.40 -24.06
CA VAL A 193 -0.48 6.39 -25.12
C VAL A 193 -1.27 6.68 -26.38
N GLY A 194 -1.91 7.85 -26.46
CA GLY A 194 -2.50 8.37 -27.69
C GLY A 194 -4.02 8.23 -27.82
N LEU A 195 -4.73 7.76 -26.79
CA LEU A 195 -6.19 7.73 -26.84
C LEU A 195 -6.78 9.14 -26.80
N GLY A 196 -7.78 9.39 -27.65
CA GLY A 196 -8.58 10.60 -27.58
C GLY A 196 -9.39 10.65 -26.27
N TRP A 197 -9.65 11.85 -25.73
CA TRP A 197 -10.30 11.99 -24.43
C TRP A 197 -11.71 11.33 -24.37
N ARG A 198 -12.46 11.35 -25.49
CA ARG A 198 -13.78 10.70 -25.56
C ARG A 198 -13.66 9.18 -25.51
N GLU A 199 -12.71 8.63 -26.26
CA GLU A 199 -12.43 7.21 -26.31
C GLU A 199 -11.97 6.69 -24.95
N ALA A 200 -11.01 7.38 -24.32
CA ALA A 200 -10.53 7.04 -22.97
C ALA A 200 -11.67 7.09 -21.93
N TYR A 201 -12.52 8.12 -21.99
CA TYR A 201 -13.66 8.26 -21.09
C TYR A 201 -14.66 7.10 -21.28
N GLU A 202 -15.04 6.77 -22.52
CA GLU A 202 -15.95 5.66 -22.79
C GLU A 202 -15.35 4.32 -22.37
N LEU A 203 -14.07 4.08 -22.65
CA LEU A 203 -13.38 2.87 -22.21
C LEU A 203 -13.47 2.69 -20.68
N VAL A 204 -13.09 3.71 -19.91
CA VAL A 204 -13.12 3.66 -18.44
C VAL A 204 -14.53 3.45 -17.90
N ARG A 205 -15.55 4.04 -18.54
CA ARG A 205 -16.93 3.94 -18.10
C ARG A 205 -17.58 2.59 -18.41
N THR A 206 -17.21 1.96 -19.53
CA THR A 206 -17.90 0.76 -20.05
C THR A 206 -17.18 -0.54 -19.78
N THR A 207 -15.92 -0.50 -19.33
CA THR A 207 -15.12 -1.69 -19.06
C THR A 207 -15.30 -2.12 -17.60
N PRO A 208 -15.94 -3.27 -17.32
CA PRO A 208 -16.24 -3.72 -15.96
C PRO A 208 -14.98 -3.90 -15.09
N GLU A 209 -13.87 -4.32 -15.69
CA GLU A 209 -12.58 -4.53 -15.03
C GLU A 209 -11.95 -3.23 -14.51
N LEU A 210 -12.40 -2.09 -15.02
CA LEU A 210 -11.94 -0.75 -14.60
C LEU A 210 -12.88 -0.09 -13.59
N ALA A 211 -13.98 -0.75 -13.23
CA ALA A 211 -14.91 -0.22 -12.25
C ALA A 211 -14.20 -0.05 -10.88
N VAL A 212 -14.44 1.09 -10.23
CA VAL A 212 -13.98 1.32 -8.86
C VAL A 212 -14.60 0.27 -7.96
N ALA A 213 -13.79 -0.60 -7.35
CA ALA A 213 -14.29 -1.46 -6.29
C ALA A 213 -14.81 -0.55 -5.15
N PRO A 214 -16.01 -0.79 -4.61
CA PRO A 214 -16.45 -0.04 -3.46
C PRO A 214 -15.41 -0.18 -2.34
N PRO A 215 -15.14 0.87 -1.55
CA PRO A 215 -14.21 0.79 -0.45
C PRO A 215 -14.58 -0.42 0.42
N PRO A 216 -13.58 -1.19 0.93
CA PRO A 216 -13.88 -2.29 1.83
C PRO A 216 -14.71 -1.73 2.97
N GLY A 217 -15.92 -2.30 3.14
CA GLY A 217 -16.81 -1.91 4.23
C GLY A 217 -16.06 -2.00 5.57
N PRO A 218 -16.49 -1.27 6.61
CA PRO A 218 -15.82 -1.27 7.90
C PRO A 218 -15.65 -2.73 8.34
N GLN A 219 -14.39 -3.15 8.52
CA GLN A 219 -14.09 -4.47 9.05
C GLN A 219 -14.79 -4.61 10.40
N PRO A 220 -15.57 -5.68 10.63
CA PRO A 220 -16.16 -5.92 11.93
C PRO A 220 -15.03 -5.94 12.97
N PRO A 221 -15.23 -5.34 14.15
CA PRO A 221 -14.24 -5.37 15.21
C PRO A 221 -13.84 -6.83 15.48
N PRO A 222 -12.55 -7.10 15.78
CA PRO A 222 -12.11 -8.44 16.11
C PRO A 222 -13.00 -8.99 17.22
N ALA A 223 -13.50 -10.21 17.03
CA ALA A 223 -14.35 -10.87 17.99
C ALA A 223 -13.69 -10.85 19.37
N ASP A 224 -14.37 -10.25 20.35
CA ASP A 224 -13.90 -10.13 21.73
C ASP A 224 -13.69 -11.56 22.31
N PRO A 225 -12.47 -11.94 22.73
CA PRO A 225 -12.21 -13.27 23.24
C PRO A 225 -12.71 -13.49 24.67
N ARG A 226 -13.73 -12.73 25.10
CA ARG A 226 -14.31 -12.96 26.42
C ARG A 226 -15.00 -14.32 26.45
N PRO A 227 -14.58 -15.23 27.36
CA PRO A 227 -15.27 -16.51 27.51
C PRO A 227 -16.71 -16.26 27.96
N ALA A 228 -17.64 -16.96 27.30
CA ALA A 228 -19.05 -16.95 27.66
C ALA A 228 -19.18 -17.23 29.17
N ALA A 229 -19.74 -16.25 29.89
CA ALA A 229 -20.03 -16.40 31.32
C ALA A 229 -20.98 -17.60 31.51
N THR A 230 -20.49 -18.63 32.16
CA THR A 230 -21.23 -19.83 32.53
C THR A 230 -22.40 -19.37 33.45
N ARG A 231 -23.63 -19.47 32.98
CA ARG A 231 -24.80 -19.24 33.78
C ARG A 231 -24.81 -20.26 34.94
N PRO A 232 -24.96 -19.83 36.20
CA PRO A 232 -25.13 -20.78 37.28
C PRO A 232 -26.45 -21.52 37.09
N THR A 233 -26.37 -22.84 37.12
CA THR A 233 -27.53 -23.75 37.11
C THR A 233 -28.22 -23.62 38.45
N VAL A 234 -29.43 -23.06 38.46
CA VAL A 234 -30.30 -23.03 39.64
C VAL A 234 -30.91 -24.43 39.79
N THR A 235 -30.49 -25.15 40.82
CA THR A 235 -31.09 -26.41 41.24
C THR A 235 -32.46 -26.11 41.91
N PRO A 236 -33.58 -26.69 41.49
CA PRO A 236 -34.84 -26.53 42.20
C PRO A 236 -34.82 -27.34 43.50
N GLU A 237 -35.14 -26.70 44.60
CA GLU A 237 -35.37 -27.27 45.93
C GLU A 237 -36.66 -28.11 45.93
N PRO A 238 -36.72 -29.34 46.50
CA PRO A 238 -37.93 -30.13 46.56
C PRO A 238 -38.88 -29.58 47.66
N ALA A 239 -40.11 -29.32 47.27
CA ALA A 239 -41.19 -28.96 48.16
C ALA A 239 -41.56 -30.14 49.05
N ALA A 240 -41.63 -29.90 50.37
CA ALA A 240 -42.28 -30.72 51.40
C ALA A 240 -43.74 -30.29 51.58
#